data_84ac9bfa0ce135773e77f5383043a061
#
_entry.id   84ac9bfa0ce135773e77f5383043a061
#
_cell.length_a   1.000
_cell.length_b   1.000
_cell.length_c   1.000
_cell.angle_alpha   90.00
_cell.angle_beta   90.00
_cell.angle_gamma   90.00
#
_symmetry.space_group_name_H-M   'P 1'
#
loop_
_entity.id
_entity.type
_entity.pdbx_description
1 polymer ?
#
loop_
_entity_poly.entity_id
_entity_poly.type
_entity_poly.pdbx_seq_one_letter_code
_entity_poly.pdbx_strand_id
1 'polypeptide(L)'
;MVKIINTSGKRKTAIARATLKAGKGVIRVNSVLLESYGSEVTRMKISEPLFLIPNAVSGIDVTINVAGGGVMGQAEAVRTALARGIVQWHNDPAMKDIYLAYDRTLLVNDSRQKETKKPHGSGARAKFQKSYR
;
A
#
# COMPACT_ATOMS: atom_id res chain seq x y z
N MET A 1 17.21 21.34 -11.08
CA MET A 1 16.83 20.60 -9.86
C MET A 1 16.25 19.24 -10.21
N VAL A 2 16.63 18.22 -9.48
CA VAL A 2 16.05 16.88 -9.65
C VAL A 2 14.73 16.82 -8.89
N LYS A 3 13.64 16.44 -9.57
CA LYS A 3 12.33 16.24 -8.93
C LYS A 3 12.36 14.96 -8.09
N ILE A 4 12.15 15.09 -6.79
CA ILE A 4 12.05 13.98 -5.86
C ILE A 4 10.74 14.12 -5.09
N ILE A 5 9.95 13.05 -5.04
CA ILE A 5 8.70 13.02 -4.29
C ILE A 5 8.75 11.86 -3.29
N ASN A 6 8.40 12.14 -2.05
CA ASN A 6 8.30 11.14 -0.98
C ASN A 6 6.84 11.00 -0.56
N THR A 7 6.35 9.78 -0.55
CA THR A 7 4.99 9.45 -0.13
C THR A 7 4.99 8.27 0.84
N SER A 8 3.90 8.10 1.55
CA SER A 8 3.74 7.00 2.49
C SER A 8 2.38 6.33 2.34
N GLY A 9 2.33 5.07 2.71
CA GLY A 9 1.11 4.30 2.85
C GLY A 9 1.15 3.47 4.11
N LYS A 10 0.00 3.23 4.70
CA LYS A 10 -0.12 2.44 5.94
C LYS A 10 -1.30 1.49 5.86
N ARG A 11 -1.10 0.29 6.35
CA ARG A 11 -2.18 -0.69 6.57
C ARG A 11 -1.90 -1.47 7.85
N LYS A 12 -2.77 -1.34 8.86
CA LYS A 12 -2.55 -1.89 10.21
C LYS A 12 -1.21 -1.42 10.76
N THR A 13 -0.27 -2.33 11.01
CA THR A 13 1.09 -2.01 11.49
C THR A 13 2.13 -1.89 10.36
N ALA A 14 1.78 -2.22 9.12
CA ALA A 14 2.65 -2.08 7.97
C ALA A 14 2.73 -0.61 7.52
N ILE A 15 3.94 -0.11 7.34
CA ILE A 15 4.22 1.25 6.87
C ILE A 15 5.15 1.16 5.68
N ALA A 16 4.73 1.74 4.56
CA ALA A 16 5.52 1.86 3.35
C ALA A 16 5.90 3.31 3.10
N ARG A 17 7.14 3.54 2.71
CA ARG A 17 7.66 4.84 2.30
C ARG A 17 8.18 4.72 0.88
N ALA A 18 7.62 5.49 -0.04
CA ALA A 18 8.01 5.51 -1.43
C ALA A 18 8.75 6.80 -1.77
N THR A 19 9.85 6.66 -2.49
CA THR A 19 10.61 7.77 -3.07
C THR A 19 10.58 7.64 -4.58
N LEU A 20 10.07 8.67 -5.25
CA LEU A 20 9.99 8.74 -6.71
C LEU A 20 11.02 9.72 -7.23
N LYS A 21 11.76 9.31 -8.27
CA LYS A 21 12.77 10.11 -8.96
C LYS A 21 12.61 9.95 -10.47
N ALA A 22 13.09 10.90 -11.24
CA ALA A 22 13.22 10.72 -12.68
C ALA A 22 14.16 9.55 -13.00
N GLY A 23 13.75 8.65 -13.89
CA GLY A 23 14.49 7.42 -14.19
C GLY A 23 13.97 6.68 -15.41
N LYS A 24 14.01 5.37 -15.36
CA LYS A 24 13.68 4.47 -16.48
C LYS A 24 12.36 3.70 -16.32
N GLY A 25 11.65 3.88 -15.23
CA GLY A 25 10.42 3.14 -14.94
C GLY A 25 10.62 1.91 -14.05
N VAL A 26 11.69 1.87 -13.27
CA VAL A 26 12.01 0.74 -12.39
C VAL A 26 11.34 0.90 -11.03
N ILE A 27 10.62 -0.12 -10.60
CA ILE A 27 9.99 -0.16 -9.27
C ILE A 27 10.68 -1.22 -8.41
N ARG A 28 11.14 -0.80 -7.23
CA ARG A 28 11.79 -1.68 -6.26
C ARG A 28 11.09 -1.58 -4.91
N VAL A 29 10.83 -2.74 -4.32
CA VAL A 29 10.29 -2.87 -2.96
C VAL A 29 11.33 -3.57 -2.09
N ASN A 30 11.80 -2.90 -1.04
CA ASN A 30 12.89 -3.39 -0.19
C ASN A 30 14.12 -3.86 -0.99
N SER A 31 14.53 -3.07 -1.98
CA SER A 31 15.66 -3.35 -2.88
C SER A 31 15.44 -4.48 -3.88
N VAL A 32 14.29 -5.13 -3.89
CA VAL A 32 13.92 -6.20 -4.84
C VAL A 32 13.03 -5.60 -5.92
N LEU A 33 13.27 -5.99 -7.18
CA LEU A 33 12.40 -5.59 -8.29
C LEU A 33 10.96 -6.07 -8.05
N LEU A 34 9.98 -5.25 -8.42
CA LEU A 34 8.58 -5.61 -8.25
C LEU A 34 8.23 -6.96 -8.91
N GLU A 35 8.81 -7.24 -10.06
CA GLU A 35 8.58 -8.50 -10.81
C GLU A 35 9.01 -9.75 -10.04
N SER A 36 9.96 -9.61 -9.13
CA SER A 36 10.51 -10.71 -8.31
C SER A 36 10.07 -10.63 -6.84
N TYR A 37 9.23 -9.66 -6.48
CA TYR A 37 8.84 -9.43 -5.10
C TYR A 37 7.71 -10.36 -4.65
N GLY A 38 7.95 -11.09 -3.57
CA GLY A 38 6.94 -11.89 -2.88
C GLY A 38 6.18 -12.89 -3.76
N SER A 39 4.94 -13.16 -3.41
CA SER A 39 4.05 -14.04 -4.19
C SER A 39 3.37 -13.30 -5.34
N GLU A 40 2.80 -14.06 -6.28
CA GLU A 40 2.05 -13.50 -7.40
C GLU A 40 0.88 -12.62 -6.95
N VAL A 41 0.13 -13.07 -5.93
CA VAL A 41 -0.98 -12.30 -5.37
C VAL A 41 -0.51 -10.96 -4.80
N THR A 42 0.63 -10.96 -4.10
CA THR A 42 1.25 -9.75 -3.56
C THR A 42 1.64 -8.78 -4.68
N ARG A 43 2.27 -9.28 -5.74
CA ARG A 43 2.64 -8.46 -6.90
C ARG A 43 1.44 -7.86 -7.61
N MET A 44 0.40 -8.66 -7.82
CA MET A 44 -0.86 -8.19 -8.42
C MET A 44 -1.48 -7.06 -7.60
N LYS A 45 -1.51 -7.22 -6.28
CA LYS A 45 -2.04 -6.19 -5.38
C LYS A 45 -1.27 -4.87 -5.46
N ILE A 46 0.04 -4.94 -5.47
CA ILE A 46 0.91 -3.76 -5.62
C ILE A 46 0.76 -3.12 -6.99
N SER A 47 0.52 -3.91 -8.03
CA SER A 47 0.44 -3.44 -9.42
C SER A 47 -0.92 -2.84 -9.79
N GLU A 48 -1.94 -2.91 -8.94
CA GLU A 48 -3.26 -2.33 -9.23
C GLU A 48 -3.21 -0.88 -9.73
N PRO A 49 -2.46 0.05 -9.10
CA PRO A 49 -2.37 1.42 -9.60
C PRO A 49 -1.77 1.53 -11.00
N LEU A 50 -0.89 0.61 -11.36
CA LEU A 50 -0.23 0.58 -12.67
C LEU A 50 -1.17 0.09 -13.77
N PHE A 51 -2.06 -0.86 -13.46
CA PHE A 51 -3.06 -1.35 -14.41
C PHE A 51 -4.15 -0.33 -14.69
N LEU A 52 -4.52 0.47 -13.70
CA LEU A 52 -5.55 1.50 -13.84
C LEU A 52 -5.09 2.65 -14.72
N ILE A 53 -3.81 3.02 -14.63
CA ILE A 53 -3.22 4.10 -15.44
C ILE A 53 -1.99 3.54 -16.14
N PRO A 54 -2.13 3.10 -17.39
CA PRO A 54 -1.00 2.63 -18.18
C PRO A 54 0.09 3.72 -18.32
N ASN A 55 1.35 3.29 -18.28
CA ASN A 55 2.51 4.19 -18.42
C ASN A 55 2.66 5.26 -17.32
N ALA A 56 1.94 5.12 -16.19
CA ALA A 56 2.01 6.07 -15.09
C ALA A 56 3.43 6.24 -14.50
N VAL A 57 4.25 5.22 -14.58
CA VAL A 57 5.63 5.22 -14.09
C VAL A 57 6.67 5.31 -15.20
N SER A 58 6.26 5.58 -16.44
CA SER A 58 7.20 5.79 -17.54
C SER A 58 8.13 6.96 -17.23
N GLY A 59 9.44 6.73 -17.22
CA GLY A 59 10.41 7.75 -16.86
C GLY A 59 10.53 8.07 -15.36
N ILE A 60 10.01 7.21 -14.48
CA ILE A 60 10.05 7.40 -13.04
C ILE A 60 10.63 6.15 -12.37
N ASP A 61 11.67 6.29 -11.60
CA ASP A 61 12.16 5.21 -10.74
C ASP A 61 11.54 5.34 -9.35
N VAL A 62 10.98 4.24 -8.85
CA VAL A 62 10.30 4.20 -7.56
C VAL A 62 11.02 3.24 -6.63
N THR A 63 11.47 3.76 -5.50
CA THR A 63 12.06 2.96 -4.42
C THR A 63 11.13 2.98 -3.22
N ILE A 64 10.71 1.81 -2.78
CA ILE A 64 9.76 1.67 -1.67
C ILE A 64 10.40 0.84 -0.56
N ASN A 65 10.39 1.37 0.66
CA ASN A 65 10.78 0.64 1.85
C ASN A 65 9.53 0.37 2.67
N VAL A 66 9.28 -0.88 2.99
CA VAL A 66 8.13 -1.32 3.78
C VAL A 66 8.58 -2.18 4.95
N ALA A 67 7.98 -1.96 6.10
CA ALA A 67 8.26 -2.70 7.34
C ALA A 67 6.99 -2.84 8.18
N GLY A 68 6.99 -3.84 9.04
CA GLY A 68 5.89 -4.13 9.96
C GLY A 68 4.72 -4.86 9.32
N GLY A 69 3.84 -5.38 10.15
CA GLY A 69 2.65 -6.10 9.71
C GLY A 69 2.92 -7.42 8.99
N GLY A 70 1.92 -7.91 8.28
CA GLY A 70 1.99 -9.14 7.50
C GLY A 70 2.17 -8.88 6.01
N VAL A 71 2.31 -9.95 5.23
CA VAL A 71 2.56 -9.89 3.79
C VAL A 71 1.53 -9.07 3.03
N MET A 72 0.24 -9.31 3.27
CA MET A 72 -0.83 -8.57 2.58
C MET A 72 -0.97 -7.13 3.09
N GLY A 73 -0.77 -6.89 4.38
CA GLY A 73 -0.75 -5.53 4.93
C GLY A 73 0.38 -4.70 4.34
N GLN A 74 1.56 -5.28 4.16
CA GLN A 74 2.68 -4.64 3.48
C GLN A 74 2.35 -4.34 2.01
N ALA A 75 1.72 -5.28 1.29
CA ALA A 75 1.31 -5.07 -0.10
C ALA A 75 0.31 -3.92 -0.24
N GLU A 76 -0.68 -3.84 0.65
CA GLU A 76 -1.65 -2.76 0.66
C GLU A 76 -1.01 -1.39 1.00
N ALA A 77 -0.07 -1.38 1.94
CA ALA A 77 0.68 -0.17 2.27
C ALA A 77 1.52 0.34 1.10
N VAL A 78 2.21 -0.57 0.41
CA VAL A 78 3.01 -0.27 -0.80
C VAL A 78 2.11 0.26 -1.92
N ARG A 79 0.99 -0.40 -2.16
CA ARG A 79 -0.02 0.02 -3.14
C ARG A 79 -0.47 1.47 -2.91
N THR A 80 -0.80 1.81 -1.68
CA THR A 80 -1.23 3.18 -1.32
C THR A 80 -0.11 4.19 -1.51
N ALA A 81 1.11 3.88 -1.07
CA ALA A 81 2.26 4.75 -1.23
C ALA A 81 2.59 5.00 -2.72
N LEU A 82 2.52 3.95 -3.54
CA LEU A 82 2.75 4.04 -4.98
C LEU A 82 1.69 4.89 -5.68
N ALA A 83 0.40 4.67 -5.41
CA ALA A 83 -0.70 5.44 -6.00
C ALA A 83 -0.60 6.93 -5.65
N ARG A 84 -0.33 7.23 -4.39
CA ARG A 84 -0.11 8.61 -3.94
C ARG A 84 1.08 9.26 -4.64
N GLY A 85 2.17 8.51 -4.79
CA GLY A 85 3.37 8.98 -5.48
C GLY A 85 3.11 9.34 -6.94
N ILE A 86 2.38 8.48 -7.66
CA ILE A 86 2.01 8.72 -9.06
C ILE A 86 1.15 9.98 -9.20
N VAL A 87 0.13 10.14 -8.36
CA VAL A 87 -0.75 11.33 -8.39
C VAL A 87 0.05 12.61 -8.11
N GLN A 88 0.93 12.60 -7.13
CA GLN A 88 1.77 13.76 -6.82
C GLN A 88 2.81 14.07 -7.90
N TRP A 89 3.34 13.04 -8.56
CA TRP A 89 4.34 13.22 -9.60
C TRP A 89 3.75 13.94 -10.82
N HIS A 90 2.61 13.46 -11.29
CA HIS A 90 1.94 14.04 -12.47
C HIS A 90 1.14 15.28 -12.13
N ASN A 91 0.68 15.41 -10.87
CA ASN A 91 -0.18 16.50 -10.40
C ASN A 91 -1.43 16.68 -11.28
N ASP A 92 -2.01 15.57 -11.73
CA ASP A 92 -3.17 15.55 -12.63
C ASP A 92 -4.42 15.13 -11.85
N PRO A 93 -5.45 15.99 -11.75
CA PRO A 93 -6.71 15.67 -11.09
C PRO A 93 -7.43 14.47 -11.73
N ALA A 94 -7.31 14.26 -13.03
CA ALA A 94 -7.93 13.12 -13.73
C ALA A 94 -7.40 11.78 -13.23
N MET A 95 -6.11 11.65 -12.97
CA MET A 95 -5.52 10.44 -12.37
C MET A 95 -6.06 10.16 -10.98
N LYS A 96 -6.21 11.20 -10.18
CA LYS A 96 -6.80 11.09 -8.84
C LYS A 96 -8.24 10.59 -8.92
N ASP A 97 -9.03 11.10 -9.82
CA ASP A 97 -10.42 10.72 -10.00
C ASP A 97 -10.56 9.26 -10.46
N ILE A 98 -9.69 8.79 -11.34
CA ILE A 98 -9.63 7.38 -11.76
C ILE A 98 -9.39 6.46 -10.57
N TYR A 99 -8.42 6.77 -9.72
CA TYR A 99 -8.15 5.97 -8.52
C TYR A 99 -9.29 5.99 -7.52
N LEU A 100 -9.91 7.14 -7.28
CA LEU A 100 -11.05 7.27 -6.37
C LEU A 100 -12.31 6.54 -6.88
N ALA A 101 -12.53 6.53 -8.19
CA ALA A 101 -13.64 5.79 -8.80
C ALA A 101 -13.47 4.27 -8.69
N TYR A 102 -12.25 3.78 -8.74
CA TYR A 102 -11.94 2.36 -8.57
C TYR A 102 -11.98 1.93 -7.10
N ASP A 103 -11.17 2.56 -6.26
CA ASP A 103 -11.08 2.26 -4.84
C ASP A 103 -10.51 3.45 -4.07
N ARG A 104 -11.26 3.96 -3.13
CA ARG A 104 -10.83 5.07 -2.26
C ARG A 104 -9.55 4.73 -1.47
N THR A 105 -9.34 3.45 -1.12
CA THR A 105 -8.17 3.03 -0.32
C THR A 105 -6.84 3.10 -1.08
N LEU A 106 -6.85 3.34 -2.39
CA LEU A 106 -5.64 3.65 -3.15
C LEU A 106 -4.96 4.94 -2.69
N LEU A 107 -5.75 5.95 -2.32
CA LEU A 107 -5.24 7.26 -1.93
C LEU A 107 -5.40 7.57 -0.44
N VAL A 108 -6.35 6.92 0.23
CA VAL A 108 -6.63 7.13 1.66
C VAL A 108 -6.32 5.84 2.42
N ASN A 109 -5.57 5.95 3.50
CA ASN A 109 -5.26 4.79 4.34
C ASN A 109 -6.54 4.19 4.93
N ASP A 110 -6.60 2.87 4.97
CA ASP A 110 -7.62 2.14 5.70
C ASP A 110 -7.28 2.17 7.20
N SER A 111 -8.15 2.78 7.99
CA SER A 111 -7.96 2.95 9.44
C SER A 111 -8.37 1.73 10.26
N ARG A 112 -8.94 0.70 9.63
CA ARG A 112 -9.39 -0.50 10.36
C ARG A 112 -8.23 -1.21 11.03
N GLN A 113 -8.37 -1.47 12.33
CA GLN A 113 -7.42 -2.23 13.13
C GLN A 113 -8.16 -3.24 13.99
N LYS A 114 -7.47 -4.32 14.36
CA LYS A 114 -8.02 -5.31 15.27
C LYS A 114 -8.22 -4.71 16.65
N GLU A 115 -9.40 -4.86 17.21
CA GLU A 115 -9.71 -4.45 18.57
C GLU A 115 -8.89 -5.26 19.57
N THR A 116 -8.40 -4.60 20.60
CA THR A 116 -7.57 -5.23 21.63
C THR A 116 -8.35 -6.33 22.38
N LYS A 117 -7.74 -7.49 22.54
CA LYS A 117 -8.29 -8.57 23.37
C LYS A 117 -8.38 -8.13 24.83
N LYS A 118 -9.44 -8.55 25.50
CA LYS A 118 -9.69 -8.26 26.91
C LYS A 118 -9.64 -9.56 27.73
N PRO A 119 -9.31 -9.50 29.05
CA PRO A 119 -9.35 -10.68 29.91
C PRO A 119 -10.76 -11.27 30.00
N HIS A 120 -10.85 -12.53 30.39
CA HIS A 120 -12.09 -13.33 30.51
C HIS A 120 -12.80 -13.62 29.18
N GLY A 121 -12.05 -13.63 28.06
CA GLY A 121 -12.58 -13.99 26.76
C GLY A 121 -11.51 -14.41 25.79
N SER A 122 -11.90 -15.06 24.70
CA SER A 122 -11.02 -15.48 23.62
C SER A 122 -10.65 -14.35 22.65
N GLY A 123 -11.35 -13.24 22.71
CA GLY A 123 -11.16 -12.09 21.82
C GLY A 123 -11.54 -10.78 22.48
N ALA A 124 -11.68 -9.73 21.70
CA ALA A 124 -12.04 -8.40 22.18
C ALA A 124 -13.45 -8.37 22.78
N ARG A 125 -14.37 -9.09 22.17
CA ARG A 125 -15.79 -9.13 22.56
C ARG A 125 -16.31 -10.54 22.83
N ALA A 126 -15.70 -11.55 22.23
CA ALA A 126 -16.05 -12.95 22.46
C ALA A 126 -15.66 -13.34 23.89
N LYS A 127 -16.61 -13.89 24.65
CA LYS A 127 -16.40 -14.39 26.00
C LYS A 127 -16.38 -15.93 26.01
N PHE A 128 -15.77 -16.51 27.04
CA PHE A 128 -15.81 -17.93 27.22
C PHE A 128 -17.26 -18.40 27.41
N GLN A 129 -17.57 -19.53 26.81
CA GLN A 129 -18.89 -20.13 26.97
C GLN A 129 -19.10 -20.54 28.43
N LYS A 130 -20.23 -20.16 28.99
CA LYS A 130 -20.65 -20.59 30.34
C LYS A 130 -21.50 -21.84 30.23
N SER A 131 -21.27 -22.79 31.15
CA SER A 131 -22.12 -23.95 31.33
C SER A 131 -22.80 -23.87 32.69
N TYR A 132 -24.08 -24.11 32.71
CA TYR A 132 -24.92 -24.09 33.94
C TYR A 132 -25.29 -25.49 34.43
N ARG A 133 -24.48 -26.48 34.12
CA ARG A 133 -24.64 -27.86 34.67
C ARG A 133 -23.92 -28.03 35.97
#